data_8a5f219a26028d508fcbded00438ca04
#
_entry.id   8a5f219a26028d508fcbded00438ca04
#
_cell.length_a   1.000
_cell.length_b   1.000
_cell.length_c   1.000
_cell.angle_alpha   90.00
_cell.angle_beta   90.00
_cell.angle_gamma   90.00
#
_symmetry.space_group_name_H-M   'P 1'
#
loop_
_entity.id
_entity.type
_entity.pdbx_description
1 polymer ?
#
loop_
_entity_poly.entity_id
_entity_poly.type
_entity_poly.pdbx_seq_one_letter_code
_entity_poly.pdbx_strand_id
1 'polypeptide(L)'
;MKTFYALLLALGICLGLTFPAMAEYPAKPIMLMTAFNAGGGSDLSHRLIEKFAKGVIPQPIVVTYKAGAGGEIGWTWLVGAKADGYNIGGVDLPHIVLQPMLRPEGQPGYKTEQLNPLCCLVFDPDILIVSEKSPFKSFGELIEYAKANPGKVKAATVGKLTGDHIFLMNVEKFTGAQFTQVPYPGGSKAAPALLGGEVDCYFASTSNFLRMQGARGLAIATKDRYELCPDVPTMNELGYKLESAK
;
A
#
# COMPACT_ATOMS: atom_id res chain seq x y z
N MET A 1 64.81 -32.88 10.73
CA MET A 1 64.56 -31.44 10.46
C MET A 1 63.81 -31.18 9.14
N LYS A 2 64.21 -31.72 8.00
CA LYS A 2 63.51 -31.49 6.71
C LYS A 2 62.05 -31.93 6.71
N THR A 3 61.67 -33.03 7.30
CA THR A 3 60.29 -33.51 7.45
C THR A 3 59.42 -32.60 8.33
N PHE A 4 59.97 -32.01 9.36
CA PHE A 4 59.28 -31.09 10.25
C PHE A 4 58.92 -29.77 9.56
N TYR A 5 59.86 -29.22 8.74
CA TYR A 5 59.60 -28.02 7.95
C TYR A 5 58.59 -28.26 6.81
N ALA A 6 58.58 -29.46 6.21
CA ALA A 6 57.60 -29.84 5.20
C ALA A 6 56.19 -29.94 5.80
N LEU A 7 56.04 -30.45 7.03
CA LEU A 7 54.76 -30.52 7.73
C LEU A 7 54.23 -29.13 8.11
N LEU A 8 55.12 -28.24 8.59
CA LEU A 8 54.71 -26.84 8.89
C LEU A 8 54.35 -26.07 7.65
N LEU A 9 55.02 -26.28 6.51
CA LEU A 9 54.68 -25.64 5.23
C LEU A 9 53.30 -26.17 4.71
N ALA A 10 53.06 -27.46 4.80
CA ALA A 10 51.78 -28.05 4.40
C ALA A 10 50.61 -27.54 5.28
N LEU A 11 50.83 -27.42 6.60
CA LEU A 11 49.85 -26.87 7.54
C LEU A 11 49.54 -25.38 7.25
N GLY A 12 50.59 -24.60 6.93
CA GLY A 12 50.47 -23.20 6.54
C GLY A 12 49.67 -23.01 5.22
N ILE A 13 49.85 -23.89 4.25
CA ILE A 13 49.11 -23.87 2.97
C ILE A 13 47.64 -24.24 3.19
N CYS A 14 47.35 -25.24 4.07
CA CYS A 14 45.98 -25.61 4.39
C CYS A 14 45.21 -24.54 5.18
N LEU A 15 45.87 -23.76 6.04
CA LEU A 15 45.25 -22.64 6.74
C LEU A 15 45.06 -21.40 5.85
N GLY A 16 45.87 -21.22 4.79
CA GLY A 16 45.78 -20.08 3.89
C GLY A 16 44.69 -20.17 2.80
N LEU A 17 44.07 -21.33 2.61
CA LEU A 17 43.08 -21.59 1.55
C LEU A 17 41.61 -21.55 2.01
N THR A 18 41.32 -21.08 3.24
CA THR A 18 39.95 -20.78 3.63
C THR A 18 39.50 -19.49 2.96
N PHE A 19 39.20 -19.54 1.66
CA PHE A 19 38.39 -18.52 1.03
C PHE A 19 37.04 -18.50 1.76
N PRO A 20 36.58 -17.35 2.29
CA PRO A 20 35.24 -17.26 2.77
C PRO A 20 34.33 -17.62 1.59
N ALA A 21 33.66 -18.77 1.67
CA ALA A 21 32.59 -19.09 0.72
C ALA A 21 31.54 -17.98 0.90
N MET A 22 31.58 -16.98 0.04
CA MET A 22 30.49 -16.00 -0.01
C MET A 22 29.25 -16.79 -0.43
N ALA A 23 28.37 -17.05 0.55
CA ALA A 23 27.11 -17.68 0.26
C ALA A 23 26.40 -16.85 -0.81
N GLU A 24 26.04 -17.49 -1.93
CA GLU A 24 25.36 -16.84 -3.03
C GLU A 24 24.05 -16.23 -2.54
N TYR A 25 23.85 -14.94 -2.83
CA TYR A 25 22.61 -14.27 -2.45
C TYR A 25 21.48 -14.68 -3.41
N PRO A 26 20.27 -14.99 -2.86
CA PRO A 26 19.89 -15.09 -1.46
C PRO A 26 20.20 -16.48 -0.85
N ALA A 27 20.83 -16.52 0.34
CA ALA A 27 21.10 -17.74 1.08
C ALA A 27 20.03 -18.12 2.12
N LYS A 28 19.06 -17.23 2.35
CA LYS A 28 17.94 -17.38 3.29
C LYS A 28 16.68 -16.69 2.76
N PRO A 29 15.48 -16.95 3.33
CA PRO A 29 14.23 -16.30 2.92
C PRO A 29 14.32 -14.77 2.93
N ILE A 30 13.70 -14.15 1.92
CA ILE A 30 13.56 -12.70 1.82
C ILE A 30 12.22 -12.30 2.44
N MET A 31 12.23 -11.37 3.37
CA MET A 31 11.04 -10.85 4.02
C MET A 31 10.46 -9.69 3.19
N LEU A 32 9.22 -9.81 2.73
CA LEU A 32 8.49 -8.77 2.00
C LEU A 32 7.44 -8.14 2.94
N MET A 33 7.74 -6.97 3.46
CA MET A 33 6.90 -6.26 4.42
C MET A 33 5.75 -5.54 3.72
N THR A 34 4.54 -5.74 4.23
CA THR A 34 3.31 -5.03 3.89
C THR A 34 2.95 -4.07 5.01
N ALA A 35 2.76 -2.79 4.70
CA ALA A 35 2.45 -1.74 5.68
C ALA A 35 0.96 -1.67 6.05
N PHE A 36 0.13 -2.55 5.51
CA PHE A 36 -1.31 -2.66 5.75
C PHE A 36 -1.70 -4.09 6.13
N ASN A 37 -2.96 -4.28 6.54
CA ASN A 37 -3.45 -5.58 6.94
C ASN A 37 -3.52 -6.59 5.77
N ALA A 38 -3.37 -7.86 6.10
CA ALA A 38 -3.61 -8.96 5.17
C ALA A 38 -5.00 -8.86 4.50
N GLY A 39 -5.09 -9.27 3.24
CA GLY A 39 -6.32 -9.24 2.43
C GLY A 39 -6.64 -7.86 1.81
N GLY A 40 -5.81 -6.84 2.01
CA GLY A 40 -5.92 -5.55 1.32
C GLY A 40 -5.25 -5.55 -0.06
N GLY A 41 -5.30 -4.39 -0.77
CA GLY A 41 -4.69 -4.24 -2.10
C GLY A 41 -3.19 -4.49 -2.12
N SER A 42 -2.45 -3.89 -1.18
CA SER A 42 -0.99 -4.06 -1.07
C SER A 42 -0.61 -5.53 -0.77
N ASP A 43 -1.40 -6.25 0.05
CA ASP A 43 -1.16 -7.68 0.30
C ASP A 43 -1.32 -8.51 -0.98
N LEU A 44 -2.35 -8.24 -1.78
CA LEU A 44 -2.57 -8.94 -3.04
C LEU A 44 -1.36 -8.81 -3.97
N SER A 45 -0.84 -7.60 -4.15
CA SER A 45 0.34 -7.34 -4.99
C SER A 45 1.57 -8.11 -4.47
N HIS A 46 1.79 -8.12 -3.15
CA HIS A 46 2.90 -8.85 -2.55
C HIS A 46 2.74 -10.37 -2.66
N ARG A 47 1.52 -10.89 -2.54
CA ARG A 47 1.23 -12.32 -2.76
C ARG A 47 1.45 -12.76 -4.21
N LEU A 48 1.23 -11.86 -5.16
CA LEU A 48 1.59 -12.13 -6.56
C LEU A 48 3.10 -12.24 -6.72
N ILE A 49 3.89 -11.35 -6.10
CA ILE A 49 5.36 -11.48 -6.08
C ILE A 49 5.78 -12.80 -5.45
N GLU A 50 5.27 -13.12 -4.25
CA GLU A 50 5.56 -14.39 -3.57
C GLU A 50 5.28 -15.60 -4.48
N LYS A 51 4.14 -15.57 -5.18
CA LYS A 51 3.73 -16.64 -6.08
C LYS A 51 4.68 -16.79 -7.28
N PHE A 52 4.96 -15.68 -7.97
CA PHE A 52 5.73 -15.72 -9.22
C PHE A 52 7.25 -15.74 -9.01
N ALA A 53 7.74 -15.40 -7.83
CA ALA A 53 9.15 -15.56 -7.48
C ALA A 53 9.57 -17.04 -7.33
N LYS A 54 8.62 -17.94 -7.11
CA LYS A 54 8.90 -19.38 -7.00
C LYS A 54 9.50 -19.91 -8.30
N GLY A 55 10.68 -20.53 -8.19
CA GLY A 55 11.43 -21.04 -9.35
C GLY A 55 12.29 -20.01 -10.06
N VAL A 56 12.18 -18.73 -9.73
CA VAL A 56 13.04 -17.64 -10.24
C VAL A 56 14.08 -17.27 -9.19
N ILE A 57 13.64 -17.15 -7.94
CA ILE A 57 14.51 -16.86 -6.79
C ILE A 57 14.74 -18.16 -6.01
N PRO A 58 16.00 -18.52 -5.69
CA PRO A 58 16.31 -19.81 -5.04
C PRO A 58 15.79 -19.92 -3.60
N GLN A 59 15.49 -18.80 -2.96
CA GLN A 59 14.93 -18.75 -1.61
C GLN A 59 13.50 -18.20 -1.61
N PRO A 60 12.63 -18.62 -0.68
CA PRO A 60 11.27 -18.13 -0.61
C PRO A 60 11.20 -16.64 -0.26
N ILE A 61 10.24 -15.94 -0.86
CA ILE A 61 9.78 -14.64 -0.39
C ILE A 61 8.66 -14.88 0.63
N VAL A 62 8.75 -14.25 1.80
CA VAL A 62 7.79 -14.40 2.90
C VAL A 62 7.12 -13.06 3.16
N VAL A 63 5.82 -12.98 2.89
CA VAL A 63 5.03 -11.76 3.15
C VAL A 63 4.78 -11.60 4.64
N THR A 64 5.11 -10.43 5.17
CA THR A 64 4.93 -10.06 6.59
C THR A 64 4.13 -8.76 6.70
N TYR A 65 3.53 -8.51 7.87
CA TYR A 65 2.62 -7.37 8.05
C TYR A 65 3.06 -6.50 9.22
N LYS A 66 3.10 -5.18 8.97
CA LYS A 66 3.32 -4.14 9.99
C LYS A 66 2.36 -2.99 9.72
N ALA A 67 1.07 -3.26 9.96
CA ALA A 67 -0.01 -2.32 9.69
C ALA A 67 -0.15 -1.27 10.79
N GLY A 68 -0.62 -0.09 10.39
CA GLY A 68 -1.02 1.00 11.29
C GLY A 68 -0.49 2.36 10.88
N ALA A 69 -1.14 3.40 11.41
CA ALA A 69 -0.84 4.81 11.18
C ALA A 69 -0.73 5.20 9.68
N GLY A 70 -1.58 4.58 8.81
CA GLY A 70 -1.53 4.84 7.36
C GLY A 70 -0.26 4.33 6.68
N GLY A 71 0.36 3.26 7.21
CA GLY A 71 1.58 2.65 6.69
C GLY A 71 2.86 3.04 7.45
N GLU A 72 2.83 4.11 8.25
CA GLU A 72 4.00 4.64 8.97
C GLU A 72 4.75 3.59 9.78
N ILE A 73 4.03 2.72 10.51
CA ILE A 73 4.64 1.69 11.36
C ILE A 73 5.51 0.75 10.52
N GLY A 74 4.99 0.32 9.37
CA GLY A 74 5.72 -0.55 8.46
C GLY A 74 6.96 0.10 7.87
N TRP A 75 6.84 1.32 7.38
CA TRP A 75 7.94 2.03 6.73
C TRP A 75 9.02 2.49 7.72
N THR A 76 8.64 2.89 8.95
CA THR A 76 9.60 3.15 10.03
C THR A 76 10.41 1.91 10.37
N TRP A 77 9.74 0.75 10.46
CA TRP A 77 10.43 -0.52 10.66
C TRP A 77 11.38 -0.86 9.49
N LEU A 78 10.92 -0.64 8.24
CA LEU A 78 11.72 -0.95 7.04
C LEU A 78 13.01 -0.14 7.00
N VAL A 79 12.94 1.16 7.30
CA VAL A 79 14.12 2.05 7.35
C VAL A 79 15.10 1.63 8.45
N GLY A 80 14.59 1.12 9.59
CA GLY A 80 15.43 0.60 10.67
C GLY A 80 15.94 -0.83 10.45
N ALA A 81 15.46 -1.53 9.42
CA ALA A 81 15.87 -2.89 9.11
C ALA A 81 17.28 -2.91 8.48
N LYS A 82 17.96 -4.05 8.60
CA LYS A 82 19.28 -4.23 7.99
C LYS A 82 19.17 -4.16 6.46
N ALA A 83 19.99 -3.29 5.84
CA ALA A 83 20.01 -3.09 4.39
C ALA A 83 20.90 -4.13 3.69
N ASP A 84 20.58 -5.41 3.85
CA ASP A 84 21.31 -6.55 3.28
C ASP A 84 20.53 -7.30 2.17
N GLY A 85 19.43 -6.69 1.70
CA GLY A 85 18.58 -7.27 0.66
C GLY A 85 17.56 -8.30 1.17
N TYR A 86 17.60 -8.71 2.45
CA TYR A 86 16.66 -9.69 3.01
C TYR A 86 15.41 -9.08 3.64
N ASN A 87 15.36 -7.75 3.74
CA ASN A 87 14.19 -7.00 4.17
C ASN A 87 13.82 -6.02 3.07
N ILE A 88 12.77 -6.31 2.35
CA ILE A 88 12.17 -5.43 1.35
C ILE A 88 10.74 -5.10 1.77
N GLY A 89 10.15 -4.06 1.21
CA GLY A 89 8.80 -3.67 1.58
C GLY A 89 8.08 -2.94 0.47
N GLY A 90 6.76 -3.07 0.45
CA GLY A 90 5.91 -2.24 -0.38
C GLY A 90 5.76 -0.86 0.22
N VAL A 91 5.88 0.15 -0.62
CA VAL A 91 5.60 1.54 -0.30
C VAL A 91 4.49 2.05 -1.20
N ASP A 92 3.61 2.87 -0.64
CA ASP A 92 2.45 3.36 -1.36
C ASP A 92 2.56 4.87 -1.57
N LEU A 93 2.41 5.32 -2.80
CA LEU A 93 2.26 6.72 -3.14
C LEU A 93 0.78 7.13 -3.01
N PRO A 94 0.50 8.37 -2.59
CA PRO A 94 1.45 9.42 -2.20
C PRO A 94 1.90 9.35 -0.73
N HIS A 95 1.47 8.39 0.05
CA HIS A 95 1.64 8.29 1.51
C HIS A 95 3.09 8.45 1.96
N ILE A 96 3.99 7.66 1.34
CA ILE A 96 5.42 7.60 1.71
C ILE A 96 6.14 8.95 1.58
N VAL A 97 5.63 9.83 0.73
CA VAL A 97 6.16 11.17 0.51
C VAL A 97 5.46 12.21 1.39
N LEU A 98 4.11 12.16 1.45
CA LEU A 98 3.33 13.20 2.12
C LEU A 98 3.44 13.14 3.64
N GLN A 99 3.59 11.95 4.22
CA GLN A 99 3.66 11.83 5.68
C GLN A 99 4.89 12.55 6.27
N PRO A 100 6.12 12.36 5.76
CA PRO A 100 7.28 13.11 6.26
C PRO A 100 7.18 14.64 6.06
N MET A 101 6.43 15.08 5.04
CA MET A 101 6.28 16.50 4.73
C MET A 101 5.23 17.21 5.57
N LEU A 102 4.18 16.51 5.98
CA LEU A 102 2.97 17.12 6.53
C LEU A 102 2.68 16.74 7.99
N ARG A 103 3.38 15.77 8.55
CA ARG A 103 3.27 15.43 9.98
C ARG A 103 4.17 16.32 10.82
N PRO A 104 3.87 16.48 12.13
CA PRO A 104 4.72 17.24 13.05
C PRO A 104 6.17 16.74 13.06
N GLU A 105 7.09 17.61 13.44
CA GLU A 105 8.51 17.26 13.59
C GLU A 105 8.70 16.04 14.50
N GLY A 106 9.57 15.11 14.07
CA GLY A 106 9.75 13.82 14.75
C GLY A 106 8.76 12.73 14.37
N GLN A 107 7.80 13.03 13.49
CA GLN A 107 6.88 12.08 12.87
C GLN A 107 6.83 12.29 11.34
N PRO A 108 6.73 11.22 10.54
CA PRO A 108 6.90 9.81 10.92
C PRO A 108 8.34 9.48 11.27
N GLY A 109 8.57 8.28 11.85
CA GLY A 109 9.91 7.79 12.20
C GLY A 109 10.79 7.39 11.00
N TYR A 110 10.50 7.90 9.79
CA TYR A 110 11.27 7.68 8.56
C TYR A 110 11.32 8.95 7.71
N LYS A 111 12.28 9.00 6.78
CA LYS A 111 12.34 9.96 5.68
C LYS A 111 12.32 9.20 4.36
N THR A 112 11.66 9.74 3.34
CA THR A 112 11.52 9.09 2.03
C THR A 112 12.88 8.78 1.40
N GLU A 113 13.87 9.66 1.60
CA GLU A 113 15.23 9.55 1.05
C GLU A 113 16.05 8.41 1.66
N GLN A 114 15.56 7.78 2.75
CA GLN A 114 16.20 6.60 3.35
C GLN A 114 15.83 5.30 2.62
N LEU A 115 14.87 5.35 1.71
CA LEU A 115 14.38 4.20 0.96
C LEU A 115 14.96 4.19 -0.46
N ASN A 116 15.37 3.01 -0.92
CA ASN A 116 15.83 2.78 -2.29
C ASN A 116 14.72 2.08 -3.07
N PRO A 117 14.03 2.77 -4.00
CA PRO A 117 12.98 2.14 -4.80
C PRO A 117 13.58 1.11 -5.77
N LEU A 118 12.96 -0.06 -5.88
CA LEU A 118 13.38 -1.12 -6.78
C LEU A 118 12.57 -1.08 -8.08
N CYS A 119 11.24 -1.02 -7.98
CA CYS A 119 10.33 -0.97 -9.12
C CYS A 119 8.94 -0.47 -8.72
N CYS A 120 8.15 -0.04 -9.69
CA CYS A 120 6.71 0.13 -9.52
C CYS A 120 6.01 -1.20 -9.77
N LEU A 121 5.20 -1.67 -8.82
CA LEU A 121 4.53 -2.97 -8.90
C LEU A 121 3.14 -2.87 -9.51
N VAL A 122 2.40 -1.84 -9.17
CA VAL A 122 1.00 -1.70 -9.51
C VAL A 122 0.63 -0.23 -9.56
N PHE A 123 -0.33 0.04 -10.40
CA PHE A 123 -1.02 1.29 -10.55
C PHE A 123 -2.49 1.04 -10.17
N ASP A 124 -2.94 1.64 -9.09
CA ASP A 124 -4.23 1.33 -8.46
C ASP A 124 -5.02 2.62 -8.18
N PRO A 125 -5.85 3.07 -9.13
CA PRO A 125 -6.59 4.32 -9.01
C PRO A 125 -7.52 4.35 -7.81
N ASP A 126 -7.73 5.55 -7.26
CA ASP A 126 -8.73 5.78 -6.22
C ASP A 126 -10.15 5.79 -6.80
N ILE A 127 -11.08 5.24 -6.05
CA ILE A 127 -12.49 5.10 -6.39
C ILE A 127 -13.35 5.39 -5.16
N LEU A 128 -14.46 6.10 -5.36
CA LEU A 128 -15.49 6.29 -4.35
C LEU A 128 -16.58 5.24 -4.50
N ILE A 129 -16.84 4.46 -3.46
CA ILE A 129 -17.78 3.36 -3.46
C ILE A 129 -18.80 3.48 -2.33
N VAL A 130 -19.97 2.91 -2.57
CA VAL A 130 -21.04 2.72 -1.59
C VAL A 130 -21.52 1.27 -1.60
N SER A 131 -22.23 0.82 -0.57
CA SER A 131 -22.95 -0.45 -0.62
C SER A 131 -24.07 -0.39 -1.68
N GLU A 132 -24.36 -1.48 -2.36
CA GLU A 132 -25.53 -1.56 -3.26
C GLU A 132 -26.86 -1.25 -2.56
N LYS A 133 -26.93 -1.49 -1.25
CA LYS A 133 -28.08 -1.16 -0.39
C LYS A 133 -28.17 0.33 -0.05
N SER A 134 -27.10 1.11 -0.34
CA SER A 134 -27.07 2.54 -0.07
C SER A 134 -28.22 3.28 -0.76
N PRO A 135 -28.80 4.31 -0.14
CA PRO A 135 -29.76 5.20 -0.79
C PRO A 135 -29.12 5.97 -1.96
N PHE A 136 -27.82 6.20 -1.91
CA PHE A 136 -27.08 6.94 -2.94
C PHE A 136 -26.80 6.06 -4.16
N LYS A 137 -27.31 6.45 -5.32
CA LYS A 137 -27.18 5.69 -6.58
C LYS A 137 -26.15 6.33 -7.52
N SER A 138 -25.80 7.58 -7.27
CA SER A 138 -24.83 8.36 -8.07
C SER A 138 -23.94 9.21 -7.18
N PHE A 139 -22.80 9.66 -7.76
CA PHE A 139 -21.92 10.63 -7.13
C PHE A 139 -22.67 11.91 -6.74
N GLY A 140 -23.50 12.44 -7.66
CA GLY A 140 -24.25 13.67 -7.42
C GLY A 140 -25.19 13.57 -6.23
N GLU A 141 -25.95 12.47 -6.07
CA GLU A 141 -26.85 12.27 -4.93
C GLU A 141 -26.09 12.25 -3.60
N LEU A 142 -24.95 11.56 -3.54
CA LEU A 142 -24.11 11.54 -2.33
C LEU A 142 -23.57 12.93 -1.98
N ILE A 143 -23.07 13.67 -2.98
CA ILE A 143 -22.49 14.99 -2.77
C ILE A 143 -23.55 15.99 -2.33
N GLU A 144 -24.72 16.05 -3.00
CA GLU A 144 -25.80 16.97 -2.61
C GLU A 144 -26.31 16.66 -1.18
N TYR A 145 -26.43 15.40 -0.82
CA TYR A 145 -26.76 15.04 0.54
C TYR A 145 -25.69 15.47 1.55
N ALA A 146 -24.40 15.23 1.26
CA ALA A 146 -23.30 15.61 2.13
C ALA A 146 -23.17 17.14 2.29
N LYS A 147 -23.48 17.93 1.25
CA LYS A 147 -23.56 19.38 1.34
C LYS A 147 -24.71 19.86 2.24
N ALA A 148 -25.89 19.25 2.08
CA ALA A 148 -27.06 19.60 2.88
C ALA A 148 -26.93 19.14 4.34
N ASN A 149 -26.07 18.16 4.62
CA ASN A 149 -25.88 17.54 5.92
C ASN A 149 -24.39 17.43 6.26
N PRO A 150 -23.67 18.54 6.51
CA PRO A 150 -22.24 18.55 6.74
C PRO A 150 -21.81 17.59 7.87
N GLY A 151 -20.84 16.72 7.60
CA GLY A 151 -20.30 15.76 8.54
C GLY A 151 -21.22 14.60 8.93
N LYS A 152 -22.41 14.48 8.33
CA LYS A 152 -23.31 13.33 8.61
C LYS A 152 -22.93 12.08 7.83
N VAL A 153 -22.31 12.23 6.67
CA VAL A 153 -21.85 11.09 5.86
C VAL A 153 -20.52 10.58 6.42
N LYS A 154 -20.51 9.34 6.87
CA LYS A 154 -19.30 8.65 7.34
C LYS A 154 -18.56 8.04 6.16
N ALA A 155 -17.31 8.44 5.98
CA ALA A 155 -16.45 7.99 4.90
C ALA A 155 -15.28 7.14 5.41
N ALA A 156 -15.23 5.88 5.04
CA ALA A 156 -14.08 5.03 5.33
C ALA A 156 -12.85 5.45 4.51
N THR A 157 -11.67 5.35 5.11
CA THR A 157 -10.35 5.45 4.48
C THR A 157 -9.38 4.50 5.17
N VAL A 158 -8.21 4.26 4.58
CA VAL A 158 -7.18 3.42 5.24
C VAL A 158 -6.18 4.22 6.08
N GLY A 159 -6.53 5.46 6.45
CA GLY A 159 -5.74 6.29 7.36
C GLY A 159 -5.53 7.71 6.85
N LYS A 160 -4.92 8.54 7.71
CA LYS A 160 -4.59 9.94 7.34
C LYS A 160 -3.40 10.01 6.39
N LEU A 161 -3.46 10.94 5.43
CA LEU A 161 -2.44 11.18 4.39
C LEU A 161 -2.20 9.98 3.48
N THR A 162 -3.18 9.07 3.40
CA THR A 162 -3.23 7.98 2.40
C THR A 162 -3.86 8.48 1.11
N GLY A 163 -3.75 7.73 0.02
CA GLY A 163 -4.43 8.04 -1.26
C GLY A 163 -5.92 8.26 -1.05
N ASP A 164 -6.58 7.34 -0.36
CA ASP A 164 -8.00 7.40 0.00
C ASP A 164 -8.36 8.73 0.70
N HIS A 165 -7.54 9.15 1.69
CA HIS A 165 -7.77 10.40 2.40
C HIS A 165 -7.53 11.63 1.54
N ILE A 166 -6.49 11.62 0.70
CA ILE A 166 -6.23 12.71 -0.24
C ILE A 166 -7.35 12.80 -1.27
N PHE A 167 -7.87 11.67 -1.76
CA PHE A 167 -9.02 11.67 -2.66
C PHE A 167 -10.26 12.25 -1.97
N LEU A 168 -10.56 11.85 -0.73
CA LEU A 168 -11.64 12.43 0.08
C LEU A 168 -11.47 13.95 0.21
N MET A 169 -10.30 14.43 0.64
CA MET A 169 -10.03 15.87 0.79
C MET A 169 -10.20 16.65 -0.50
N ASN A 170 -9.79 16.08 -1.65
CA ASN A 170 -9.99 16.69 -2.93
C ASN A 170 -11.48 16.74 -3.32
N VAL A 171 -12.23 15.67 -3.07
CA VAL A 171 -13.69 15.68 -3.30
C VAL A 171 -14.35 16.76 -2.45
N GLU A 172 -14.02 16.87 -1.17
CA GLU A 172 -14.52 17.95 -0.30
C GLU A 172 -14.18 19.35 -0.86
N LYS A 173 -12.92 19.55 -1.24
CA LYS A 173 -12.42 20.81 -1.79
C LYS A 173 -13.13 21.22 -3.06
N PHE A 174 -13.34 20.31 -4.00
CA PHE A 174 -13.94 20.61 -5.29
C PHE A 174 -15.46 20.69 -5.25
N THR A 175 -16.11 19.98 -4.33
CA THR A 175 -17.58 19.91 -4.27
C THR A 175 -18.18 20.79 -3.19
N GLY A 176 -17.43 21.12 -2.12
CA GLY A 176 -17.95 21.77 -0.91
C GLY A 176 -18.69 20.81 0.03
N ALA A 177 -18.74 19.50 -0.27
CA ALA A 177 -19.27 18.49 0.64
C ALA A 177 -18.36 18.34 1.87
N GLN A 178 -18.91 17.87 2.99
CA GLN A 178 -18.13 17.57 4.21
C GLN A 178 -18.48 16.18 4.72
N PHE A 179 -17.44 15.37 4.91
CA PHE A 179 -17.55 13.99 5.38
C PHE A 179 -16.97 13.83 6.80
N THR A 180 -17.44 12.83 7.53
CA THR A 180 -16.76 12.36 8.74
C THR A 180 -15.86 11.19 8.37
N GLN A 181 -14.55 11.42 8.35
CA GLN A 181 -13.57 10.38 8.07
C GLN A 181 -13.54 9.33 9.19
N VAL A 182 -13.63 8.04 8.81
CA VAL A 182 -13.45 6.88 9.68
C VAL A 182 -12.26 6.07 9.18
N PRO A 183 -11.09 6.16 9.83
CA PRO A 183 -9.89 5.46 9.37
C PRO A 183 -9.87 3.99 9.81
N TYR A 184 -9.52 3.10 8.88
CA TYR A 184 -9.30 1.67 9.10
C TYR A 184 -7.84 1.29 8.84
N PRO A 185 -7.31 0.22 9.45
CA PRO A 185 -5.90 -0.18 9.26
C PRO A 185 -5.63 -0.88 7.91
N GLY A 186 -6.60 -0.90 7.00
CA GLY A 186 -6.49 -1.45 5.65
C GLY A 186 -7.84 -1.78 5.04
N GLY A 187 -7.87 -1.98 3.71
CA GLY A 187 -9.08 -2.24 2.95
C GLY A 187 -9.85 -3.48 3.41
N SER A 188 -9.17 -4.51 3.92
CA SER A 188 -9.81 -5.73 4.47
C SER A 188 -10.68 -5.47 5.71
N LYS A 189 -10.53 -4.32 6.37
CA LYS A 189 -11.37 -3.86 7.49
C LYS A 189 -12.40 -2.82 7.05
N ALA A 190 -12.02 -1.93 6.14
CA ALA A 190 -12.94 -0.90 5.61
C ALA A 190 -14.08 -1.49 4.77
N ALA A 191 -13.80 -2.52 3.95
CA ALA A 191 -14.80 -3.13 3.09
C ALA A 191 -15.97 -3.78 3.85
N PRO A 192 -15.76 -4.63 4.87
CA PRO A 192 -16.85 -5.14 5.68
C PRO A 192 -17.65 -4.05 6.41
N ALA A 193 -16.97 -3.00 6.89
CA ALA A 193 -17.62 -1.86 7.55
C ALA A 193 -18.60 -1.14 6.61
N LEU A 194 -18.21 -0.93 5.34
CA LEU A 194 -19.11 -0.38 4.32
C LEU A 194 -20.30 -1.31 4.05
N LEU A 195 -20.07 -2.60 3.82
CA LEU A 195 -21.10 -3.56 3.49
C LEU A 195 -22.06 -3.81 4.68
N GLY A 196 -21.54 -3.69 5.91
CA GLY A 196 -22.30 -3.78 7.16
C GLY A 196 -23.05 -2.50 7.54
N GLY A 197 -22.81 -1.38 6.84
CA GLY A 197 -23.48 -0.10 7.12
C GLY A 197 -22.92 0.67 8.30
N GLU A 198 -21.71 0.36 8.78
CA GLU A 198 -21.01 1.16 9.79
C GLU A 198 -20.60 2.54 9.24
N VAL A 199 -20.32 2.59 7.94
CA VAL A 199 -19.99 3.79 7.15
C VAL A 199 -20.85 3.86 5.90
N ASP A 200 -21.09 5.06 5.40
CA ASP A 200 -21.99 5.33 4.28
C ASP A 200 -21.28 5.17 2.93
N CYS A 201 -20.00 5.51 2.87
CA CYS A 201 -19.16 5.39 1.67
C CYS A 201 -17.72 5.02 2.05
N TYR A 202 -16.95 4.58 1.05
CA TYR A 202 -15.54 4.26 1.21
C TYR A 202 -14.75 4.85 0.05
N PHE A 203 -13.80 5.72 0.37
CA PHE A 203 -12.76 6.17 -0.55
C PHE A 203 -11.69 5.08 -0.56
N ALA A 204 -11.56 4.39 -1.66
CA ALA A 204 -10.83 3.13 -1.78
C ALA A 204 -9.92 3.12 -3.00
N SER A 205 -9.07 2.11 -3.11
CA SER A 205 -8.44 1.75 -4.37
C SER A 205 -9.32 0.81 -5.20
N THR A 206 -9.16 0.81 -6.52
CA THR A 206 -9.92 -0.06 -7.43
C THR A 206 -9.70 -1.53 -7.15
N SER A 207 -8.50 -1.96 -6.73
CA SER A 207 -8.22 -3.35 -6.34
C SER A 207 -9.09 -3.83 -5.16
N ASN A 208 -9.49 -2.94 -4.26
CA ASN A 208 -10.45 -3.26 -3.21
C ASN A 208 -11.86 -3.38 -3.78
N PHE A 209 -12.28 -2.43 -4.62
CA PHE A 209 -13.62 -2.43 -5.25
C PHE A 209 -13.88 -3.68 -6.07
N LEU A 210 -12.95 -4.07 -6.95
CA LEU A 210 -13.10 -5.21 -7.85
C LEU A 210 -13.30 -6.56 -7.13
N ARG A 211 -12.97 -6.63 -5.86
CA ARG A 211 -13.16 -7.83 -5.02
C ARG A 211 -14.40 -7.76 -4.12
N MET A 212 -15.08 -6.60 -4.10
CA MET A 212 -16.23 -6.39 -3.24
C MET A 212 -17.53 -6.72 -3.97
N GLN A 213 -18.15 -7.83 -3.60
CA GLN A 213 -19.53 -8.10 -4.01
C GLN A 213 -20.49 -7.26 -3.17
N GLY A 214 -21.53 -6.71 -3.79
CA GLY A 214 -22.53 -5.88 -3.12
C GLY A 214 -22.10 -4.42 -2.92
N ALA A 215 -21.10 -3.94 -3.67
CA ALA A 215 -20.67 -2.57 -3.71
C ALA A 215 -20.90 -1.94 -5.09
N ARG A 216 -21.14 -0.62 -5.12
CA ARG A 216 -21.28 0.21 -6.31
C ARG A 216 -20.22 1.29 -6.33
N GLY A 217 -19.49 1.41 -7.46
CA GLY A 217 -18.61 2.54 -7.74
C GLY A 217 -19.43 3.77 -8.14
N LEU A 218 -19.14 4.90 -7.53
CA LEU A 218 -19.81 6.18 -7.84
C LEU A 218 -18.94 7.10 -8.70
N ALA A 219 -17.63 7.07 -8.50
CA ALA A 219 -16.68 7.88 -9.26
C ALA A 219 -15.27 7.31 -9.12
N ILE A 220 -14.48 7.38 -10.18
CA ILE A 220 -13.07 6.96 -10.20
C ILE A 220 -12.18 8.16 -10.57
N ALA A 221 -11.01 8.23 -9.95
CA ALA A 221 -10.08 9.33 -10.13
C ALA A 221 -9.04 9.04 -11.23
N THR A 222 -9.50 8.70 -12.41
CA THR A 222 -8.69 8.48 -13.61
C THR A 222 -9.05 9.51 -14.71
N LYS A 223 -8.13 9.70 -15.65
CA LYS A 223 -8.36 10.57 -16.81
C LYS A 223 -9.48 10.03 -17.70
N ASP A 224 -9.35 8.78 -18.07
CA ASP A 224 -10.28 8.05 -18.94
C ASP A 224 -10.93 6.92 -18.14
N ARG A 225 -12.04 6.37 -18.63
CA ARG A 225 -12.71 5.23 -17.98
C ARG A 225 -11.76 4.06 -17.82
N TYR A 226 -11.75 3.47 -16.64
CA TYR A 226 -10.88 2.37 -16.30
C TYR A 226 -11.44 1.05 -16.83
N GLU A 227 -10.65 0.32 -17.61
CA GLU A 227 -11.10 -0.88 -18.33
C GLU A 227 -11.67 -1.98 -17.43
N LEU A 228 -11.19 -2.07 -16.17
CA LEU A 228 -11.65 -3.08 -15.21
C LEU A 228 -12.96 -2.69 -14.51
N CYS A 229 -13.41 -1.44 -14.63
CA CYS A 229 -14.71 -0.97 -14.14
C CYS A 229 -15.26 0.12 -15.06
N PRO A 230 -15.59 -0.21 -16.34
CA PRO A 230 -15.96 0.74 -17.38
C PRO A 230 -17.28 1.47 -17.10
N ASP A 231 -18.13 0.91 -16.25
CA ASP A 231 -19.43 1.52 -15.89
C ASP A 231 -19.29 2.65 -14.85
N VAL A 232 -18.13 2.77 -14.18
CA VAL A 232 -17.91 3.82 -13.19
C VAL A 232 -17.45 5.08 -13.88
N PRO A 233 -18.17 6.22 -13.71
CA PRO A 233 -17.78 7.49 -14.33
C PRO A 233 -16.48 8.01 -13.72
N THR A 234 -15.66 8.69 -14.54
CA THR A 234 -14.48 9.39 -14.04
C THR A 234 -14.86 10.70 -13.35
N MET A 235 -14.00 11.20 -12.46
CA MET A 235 -14.17 12.52 -11.87
C MET A 235 -14.21 13.60 -12.96
N ASN A 236 -13.47 13.43 -14.05
CA ASN A 236 -13.47 14.35 -15.20
C ASN A 236 -14.83 14.38 -15.92
N GLU A 237 -15.47 13.22 -16.14
CA GLU A 237 -16.83 13.16 -16.72
C GLU A 237 -17.88 13.80 -15.81
N LEU A 238 -17.66 13.80 -14.49
CA LEU A 238 -18.50 14.47 -13.51
C LEU A 238 -18.21 15.97 -13.36
N GLY A 239 -17.28 16.52 -14.16
CA GLY A 239 -16.93 17.93 -14.18
C GLY A 239 -15.81 18.35 -13.21
N TYR A 240 -15.15 17.41 -12.56
CA TYR A 240 -14.08 17.66 -11.61
C TYR A 240 -12.75 17.18 -12.19
N LYS A 241 -11.80 18.09 -12.42
CA LYS A 241 -10.44 17.75 -12.89
C LYS A 241 -9.63 17.15 -11.75
N LEU A 242 -9.87 15.88 -11.47
CA LEU A 242 -9.25 15.15 -10.37
C LEU A 242 -8.81 13.76 -10.84
N GLU A 243 -7.51 13.57 -10.79
CA GLU A 243 -6.85 12.29 -11.07
C GLU A 243 -5.94 11.94 -9.87
N SER A 244 -6.07 10.74 -9.32
CA SER A 244 -5.27 10.29 -8.17
C SER A 244 -4.12 9.38 -8.57
N ALA A 245 -4.20 8.81 -9.77
CA ALA A 245 -3.22 7.86 -10.26
C ALA A 245 -2.63 8.36 -11.59
N LYS A 246 -1.31 8.51 -11.61
CA LYS A 246 -0.54 8.87 -12.80
C LYS A 246 0.49 7.80 -13.11
#